data_e965ad99c0334d7f44f98c248f19a212
#
_entry.id   e965ad99c0334d7f44f98c248f19a212
#
_cell.length_a   1.000
_cell.length_b   1.000
_cell.length_c   1.000
_cell.angle_alpha   90.00
_cell.angle_beta   90.00
_cell.angle_gamma   90.00
#
_symmetry.space_group_name_H-M   'P 1'
#
loop_
_entity.id
_entity.type
_entity.pdbx_description
1 polymer ?
#
loop_
_entity_poly.entity_id
_entity_poly.type
_entity_poly.pdbx_seq_one_letter_code
_entity_poly.pdbx_strand_id
1 'polypeptide(L)'
;MKKKIVDERVQKESNAVLARLYWAAMALQVVVLVVKLCLGVELIQWALDGIIILFGLGVMAVLRALRGLWARKDEVLRELDNSVLSTSFGTMLWVALLGSLLLMFGNGEENALWYGLTMLPVLIASGIYTVLAIKRGLLLWGGDRNKGSTKPRLRKSTTLGALFFGIVMGAPDCFIDGVFQVKGLVKILLMAAMWGLMFYGMMVLAINRGEKSANQAVKEQEAEEEAL
;
A
#
# COMPACT_ATOMS: atom_id res chain seq x y z
N MET A 1 9.80 -27.79 -9.89
CA MET A 1 10.68 -27.20 -8.86
C MET A 1 11.02 -25.74 -9.12
N LYS A 2 11.48 -25.32 -10.32
CA LYS A 2 11.86 -23.93 -10.67
C LYS A 2 10.84 -22.83 -10.27
N LYS A 3 9.54 -23.12 -10.31
CA LYS A 3 8.47 -22.13 -10.06
C LYS A 3 8.34 -21.71 -8.58
N LYS A 4 8.55 -22.63 -7.65
CA LYS A 4 8.50 -22.32 -6.20
C LYS A 4 9.65 -21.42 -5.77
N ILE A 5 10.83 -21.62 -6.38
CA ILE A 5 12.03 -20.84 -6.10
C ILE A 5 11.87 -19.38 -6.52
N VAL A 6 11.27 -19.12 -7.70
CA VAL A 6 11.03 -17.74 -8.18
C VAL A 6 10.05 -17.00 -7.27
N ASP A 7 8.99 -17.67 -6.80
CA ASP A 7 8.00 -17.05 -5.92
C ASP A 7 8.60 -16.69 -4.55
N GLU A 8 9.45 -17.56 -3.97
CA GLU A 8 10.14 -17.31 -2.70
C GLU A 8 11.13 -16.15 -2.81
N ARG A 9 11.91 -16.07 -3.89
CA ARG A 9 12.84 -14.97 -4.15
C ARG A 9 12.11 -13.62 -4.24
N VAL A 10 11.04 -13.57 -5.03
CA VAL A 10 10.24 -12.35 -5.19
C VAL A 10 9.66 -11.91 -3.86
N GLN A 11 9.17 -12.84 -3.05
CA GLN A 11 8.64 -12.52 -1.73
C GLN A 11 9.73 -11.99 -0.78
N LYS A 12 10.92 -12.58 -0.78
CA LYS A 12 12.07 -12.13 0.02
C LYS A 12 12.50 -10.71 -0.37
N GLU A 13 12.67 -10.45 -1.65
CA GLU A 13 13.05 -9.13 -2.16
C GLU A 13 11.96 -8.07 -1.88
N SER A 14 10.70 -8.42 -2.08
CA SER A 14 9.57 -7.54 -1.76
C SER A 14 9.55 -7.17 -0.27
N ASN A 15 9.69 -8.15 0.62
CA ASN A 15 9.74 -7.91 2.06
C ASN A 15 10.94 -7.04 2.45
N ALA A 16 12.12 -7.24 1.82
CA ALA A 16 13.30 -6.43 2.09
C ALA A 16 13.12 -4.96 1.66
N VAL A 17 12.46 -4.72 0.53
CA VAL A 17 12.13 -3.35 0.07
C VAL A 17 11.14 -2.70 1.01
N LEU A 18 10.05 -3.39 1.36
CA LEU A 18 9.03 -2.88 2.27
C LEU A 18 9.57 -2.61 3.67
N ALA A 19 10.49 -3.43 4.17
CA ALA A 19 11.14 -3.22 5.45
C ALA A 19 11.95 -1.90 5.50
N ARG A 20 12.65 -1.56 4.42
CA ARG A 20 13.37 -0.27 4.32
C ARG A 20 12.40 0.90 4.23
N LEU A 21 11.34 0.77 3.45
CA LEU A 21 10.32 1.80 3.28
C LEU A 21 9.50 2.02 4.54
N TYR A 22 9.31 0.99 5.37
CA TYR A 22 8.68 1.13 6.69
C TYR A 22 9.43 2.15 7.55
N TRP A 23 10.76 2.03 7.68
CA TRP A 23 11.54 2.98 8.48
C TRP A 23 11.56 4.38 7.88
N ALA A 24 11.63 4.49 6.55
CA ALA A 24 11.55 5.79 5.89
C ALA A 24 10.17 6.46 6.09
N ALA A 25 9.08 5.70 5.97
CA ALA A 25 7.73 6.19 6.22
C ALA A 25 7.55 6.60 7.68
N MET A 26 8.06 5.81 8.64
CA MET A 26 8.03 6.13 10.07
C MET A 26 8.79 7.42 10.38
N ALA A 27 9.98 7.60 9.81
CA ALA A 27 10.75 8.83 10.00
C ALA A 27 10.00 10.06 9.45
N LEU A 28 9.42 9.96 8.25
CA LEU A 28 8.60 11.02 7.66
C LEU A 28 7.34 11.28 8.50
N GLN A 29 6.72 10.24 9.06
CA GLN A 29 5.54 10.41 9.92
C GLN A 29 5.87 11.19 11.20
N VAL A 30 7.03 10.92 11.80
CA VAL A 30 7.54 11.69 12.93
C VAL A 30 7.77 13.17 12.55
N VAL A 31 8.35 13.42 11.36
CA VAL A 31 8.53 14.78 10.86
C VAL A 31 7.18 15.49 10.69
N VAL A 32 6.19 14.85 10.10
CA VAL A 32 4.83 15.41 9.95
C VAL A 32 4.22 15.72 11.31
N LEU A 33 4.33 14.82 12.28
CA LEU A 33 3.85 15.05 13.63
C LEU A 33 4.52 16.27 14.27
N VAL A 34 5.85 16.38 14.19
CA VAL A 34 6.60 17.52 14.75
C VAL A 34 6.20 18.81 14.06
N VAL A 35 6.08 18.85 12.74
CA VAL A 35 5.63 20.03 12.00
C VAL A 35 4.24 20.48 12.47
N LYS A 36 3.28 19.57 12.61
CA LYS A 36 1.94 19.91 13.10
C LYS A 36 1.96 20.46 14.52
N LEU A 37 2.77 19.88 15.41
CA LEU A 37 2.94 20.37 16.78
C LEU A 37 3.55 21.78 16.80
N CYS A 38 4.57 22.03 15.98
CA CYS A 38 5.19 23.38 15.87
C CYS A 38 4.24 24.44 15.30
N LEU A 39 3.31 24.06 14.44
CA LEU A 39 2.30 24.93 13.85
C LEU A 39 1.09 25.16 14.77
N GLY A 40 1.04 24.51 15.95
CA GLY A 40 -0.06 24.65 16.91
C GLY A 40 -1.38 24.08 16.40
N VAL A 41 -1.32 23.05 15.57
CA VAL A 41 -2.49 22.38 15.00
C VAL A 41 -3.28 21.68 16.11
N GLU A 42 -4.61 21.62 15.99
CA GLU A 42 -5.49 21.03 16.99
C GLU A 42 -5.17 19.55 17.31
N LEU A 43 -5.44 19.16 18.55
CA LEU A 43 -5.15 17.80 19.07
C LEU A 43 -5.62 16.69 18.12
N ILE A 44 -6.85 16.79 17.61
CA ILE A 44 -7.46 15.75 16.79
C ILE A 44 -6.72 15.54 15.45
N GLN A 45 -6.07 16.59 14.94
CA GLN A 45 -5.37 16.57 13.64
C GLN A 45 -3.97 15.96 13.72
N TRP A 46 -3.27 16.07 14.87
CA TRP A 46 -1.97 15.42 15.07
C TRP A 46 -2.06 14.11 15.85
N ALA A 47 -3.16 13.87 16.59
CA ALA A 47 -3.36 12.62 17.33
C ALA A 47 -3.34 11.39 16.43
N LEU A 48 -3.88 11.51 15.20
CA LEU A 48 -3.84 10.44 14.20
C LEU A 48 -2.39 10.07 13.84
N ASP A 49 -1.49 11.06 13.68
CA ASP A 49 -0.08 10.80 13.39
C ASP A 49 0.57 10.02 14.54
N GLY A 50 0.27 10.39 15.78
CA GLY A 50 0.69 9.66 16.98
C GLY A 50 0.17 8.22 17.01
N ILE A 51 -1.11 8.02 16.70
CA ILE A 51 -1.74 6.69 16.63
C ILE A 51 -1.06 5.83 15.55
N ILE A 52 -0.78 6.36 14.36
CA ILE A 52 -0.11 5.65 13.29
C ILE A 52 1.29 5.17 13.72
N ILE A 53 2.06 6.06 14.37
CA ILE A 53 3.40 5.75 14.88
C ILE A 53 3.32 4.67 15.95
N LEU A 54 2.48 4.86 16.97
CA LEU A 54 2.33 3.90 18.07
C LEU A 54 1.83 2.54 17.58
N PHE A 55 0.87 2.53 16.66
CA PHE A 55 0.34 1.29 16.10
C PHE A 55 1.39 0.58 15.24
N GLY A 56 2.12 1.31 14.38
CA GLY A 56 3.19 0.75 13.56
C GLY A 56 4.30 0.12 14.42
N LEU A 57 4.77 0.81 15.46
CA LEU A 57 5.78 0.31 16.40
C LEU A 57 5.22 -0.84 17.25
N GLY A 58 3.99 -0.73 17.73
CA GLY A 58 3.32 -1.76 18.53
C GLY A 58 3.18 -3.08 17.79
N VAL A 59 2.66 -3.04 16.56
CA VAL A 59 2.53 -4.24 15.72
C VAL A 59 3.91 -4.86 15.44
N MET A 60 4.91 -4.04 15.11
CA MET A 60 6.28 -4.52 14.91
C MET A 60 6.80 -5.21 16.17
N ALA A 61 6.66 -4.58 17.34
CA ALA A 61 7.14 -5.12 18.61
C ALA A 61 6.46 -6.45 18.96
N VAL A 62 5.13 -6.50 18.87
CA VAL A 62 4.35 -7.72 19.13
C VAL A 62 4.75 -8.85 18.17
N LEU A 63 4.84 -8.59 16.86
CA LEU A 63 5.22 -9.62 15.90
C LEU A 63 6.66 -10.11 16.09
N ARG A 64 7.61 -9.22 16.47
CA ARG A 64 8.96 -9.61 16.83
C ARG A 64 8.99 -10.47 18.09
N ALA A 65 8.22 -10.11 19.12
CA ALA A 65 8.09 -10.91 20.32
C ALA A 65 7.53 -12.31 20.05
N LEU A 66 6.42 -12.39 19.31
CA LEU A 66 5.78 -13.66 18.96
C LEU A 66 6.68 -14.59 18.11
N ARG A 67 7.56 -14.01 17.29
CA ARG A 67 8.48 -14.77 16.43
C ARG A 67 9.86 -15.00 17.06
N GLY A 68 10.09 -14.60 18.31
CA GLY A 68 11.34 -14.79 19.03
C GLY A 68 12.54 -14.03 18.44
N LEU A 69 12.30 -12.93 17.72
CA LEU A 69 13.34 -12.20 16.99
C LEU A 69 14.23 -11.29 17.86
N TRP A 70 14.00 -11.25 19.17
CA TRP A 70 14.77 -10.39 20.08
C TRP A 70 16.15 -10.94 20.44
N ALA A 71 16.41 -12.23 20.23
CA ALA A 71 17.55 -12.92 20.84
C ALA A 71 18.72 -13.22 19.90
N ARG A 72 18.59 -13.20 18.58
CA ARG A 72 19.65 -13.61 17.64
C ARG A 72 19.68 -12.78 16.37
N LYS A 73 20.89 -12.59 15.78
CA LYS A 73 21.12 -11.90 14.50
C LYS A 73 21.63 -12.90 13.45
N ASP A 74 20.83 -13.90 13.11
CA ASP A 74 21.15 -14.84 12.04
C ASP A 74 20.47 -14.41 10.73
N GLU A 75 20.99 -14.88 9.59
CA GLU A 75 20.48 -14.53 8.26
C GLU A 75 19.02 -14.97 8.05
N VAL A 76 18.64 -16.12 8.59
CA VAL A 76 17.26 -16.62 8.60
C VAL A 76 16.35 -15.69 9.38
N LEU A 77 16.81 -15.14 10.51
CA LEU A 77 16.06 -14.19 11.32
C LEU A 77 15.90 -12.84 10.63
N ARG A 78 16.85 -12.46 9.78
CA ARG A 78 16.74 -11.24 8.96
C ARG A 78 15.59 -11.32 7.95
N GLU A 79 15.36 -12.46 7.35
CA GLU A 79 14.21 -12.67 6.44
C GLU A 79 12.88 -12.59 7.19
N LEU A 80 12.82 -13.20 8.37
CA LEU A 80 11.65 -13.11 9.24
C LEU A 80 11.41 -11.68 9.72
N ASP A 81 12.45 -10.93 10.06
CA ASP A 81 12.35 -9.52 10.45
C ASP A 81 11.85 -8.65 9.30
N ASN A 82 12.36 -8.84 8.09
CA ASN A 82 11.85 -8.16 6.89
C ASN A 82 10.36 -8.47 6.64
N SER A 83 9.92 -9.70 6.91
CA SER A 83 8.50 -10.07 6.81
C SER A 83 7.64 -9.36 7.88
N VAL A 84 8.17 -9.22 9.11
CA VAL A 84 7.50 -8.47 10.19
C VAL A 84 7.36 -7.01 9.80
N LEU A 85 8.44 -6.37 9.36
CA LEU A 85 8.44 -4.95 8.95
C LEU A 85 7.51 -4.70 7.75
N SER A 86 7.48 -5.63 6.79
CA SER A 86 6.55 -5.58 5.65
C SER A 86 5.09 -5.62 6.11
N THR A 87 4.76 -6.52 7.06
CA THR A 87 3.42 -6.61 7.63
C THR A 87 3.06 -5.34 8.42
N SER A 88 4.01 -4.82 9.21
CA SER A 88 3.82 -3.58 9.98
C SER A 88 3.62 -2.37 9.06
N PHE A 89 4.30 -2.32 7.91
CA PHE A 89 4.05 -1.29 6.90
C PHE A 89 2.63 -1.36 6.33
N GLY A 90 2.16 -2.57 6.01
CA GLY A 90 0.80 -2.78 5.53
C GLY A 90 -0.26 -2.35 6.56
N THR A 91 -0.08 -2.66 7.84
CA THR A 91 -1.00 -2.22 8.90
C THR A 91 -0.95 -0.71 9.11
N MET A 92 0.24 -0.10 9.09
CA MET A 92 0.40 1.36 9.15
C MET A 92 -0.35 2.06 8.00
N LEU A 93 -0.26 1.52 6.78
CA LEU A 93 -0.97 2.02 5.61
C LEU A 93 -2.49 1.99 5.83
N TRP A 94 -3.02 0.88 6.32
CA TRP A 94 -4.45 0.75 6.57
C TRP A 94 -4.94 1.70 7.68
N VAL A 95 -4.18 1.84 8.76
CA VAL A 95 -4.52 2.76 9.86
C VAL A 95 -4.50 4.21 9.37
N ALA A 96 -3.48 4.60 8.59
CA ALA A 96 -3.40 5.94 8.03
C ALA A 96 -4.58 6.23 7.08
N LEU A 97 -4.89 5.29 6.18
CA LEU A 97 -5.96 5.45 5.19
C LEU A 97 -7.33 5.51 5.86
N LEU A 98 -7.66 4.52 6.68
CA LEU A 98 -8.98 4.47 7.34
C LEU A 98 -9.14 5.60 8.34
N GLY A 99 -8.11 5.90 9.14
CA GLY A 99 -8.13 6.99 10.11
C GLY A 99 -8.32 8.35 9.45
N SER A 100 -7.58 8.63 8.38
CA SER A 100 -7.73 9.89 7.63
C SER A 100 -9.10 10.02 6.98
N LEU A 101 -9.63 8.94 6.40
CA LEU A 101 -10.98 8.93 5.83
C LEU A 101 -12.05 9.19 6.90
N LEU A 102 -12.00 8.48 8.02
CA LEU A 102 -12.98 8.64 9.10
C LEU A 102 -12.97 10.06 9.65
N LEU A 103 -11.80 10.65 9.87
CA LEU A 103 -11.69 12.01 10.38
C LEU A 103 -12.09 13.06 9.34
N MET A 104 -11.80 12.83 8.06
CA MET A 104 -12.23 13.72 6.97
C MET A 104 -13.77 13.78 6.88
N PHE A 105 -14.45 12.64 7.01
CA PHE A 105 -15.91 12.59 7.00
C PHE A 105 -16.54 13.16 8.29
N GLY A 106 -15.86 13.03 9.44
CA GLY A 106 -16.37 13.50 10.73
C GLY A 106 -16.20 15.00 10.99
N ASN A 107 -15.11 15.60 10.49
CA ASN A 107 -14.70 16.96 10.86
C ASN A 107 -14.80 18.01 9.73
N GLY A 108 -15.38 17.63 8.58
CA GLY A 108 -15.58 18.53 7.44
C GLY A 108 -14.34 18.85 6.62
N GLU A 109 -14.55 19.65 5.56
CA GLU A 109 -13.52 19.95 4.56
C GLU A 109 -12.38 20.85 5.08
N GLU A 110 -12.61 21.64 6.10
CA GLU A 110 -11.64 22.60 6.65
C GLU A 110 -10.33 21.93 7.10
N ASN A 111 -10.39 20.66 7.49
CA ASN A 111 -9.25 19.91 8.00
C ASN A 111 -8.63 18.94 6.96
N ALA A 112 -9.15 18.91 5.73
CA ALA A 112 -8.71 17.98 4.69
C ALA A 112 -7.21 18.06 4.39
N LEU A 113 -6.62 19.25 4.44
CA LEU A 113 -5.19 19.46 4.23
C LEU A 113 -4.35 18.74 5.29
N TRP A 114 -4.73 18.81 6.55
CA TRP A 114 -3.99 18.18 7.65
C TRP A 114 -4.08 16.65 7.59
N TYR A 115 -5.23 16.10 7.21
CA TYR A 115 -5.39 14.65 7.01
C TYR A 115 -4.66 14.18 5.76
N GLY A 116 -4.64 14.98 4.69
CA GLY A 116 -3.82 14.73 3.51
C GLY A 116 -2.33 14.67 3.85
N LEU A 117 -1.84 15.58 4.70
CA LEU A 117 -0.45 15.61 5.17
C LEU A 117 -0.11 14.36 6.00
N THR A 118 -1.04 13.86 6.84
CA THR A 118 -0.88 12.60 7.57
C THR A 118 -0.69 11.40 6.64
N MET A 119 -1.38 11.37 5.50
CA MET A 119 -1.27 10.26 4.53
C MET A 119 -0.01 10.34 3.68
N LEU A 120 0.59 11.50 3.54
CA LEU A 120 1.68 11.77 2.60
C LEU A 120 2.90 10.82 2.79
N PRO A 121 3.41 10.53 3.99
CA PRO A 121 4.53 9.60 4.20
C PRO A 121 4.26 8.20 3.65
N VAL A 122 3.06 7.70 3.90
CA VAL A 122 2.65 6.34 3.49
C VAL A 122 2.40 6.29 1.97
N LEU A 123 1.83 7.35 1.39
CA LEU A 123 1.63 7.47 -0.06
C LEU A 123 2.96 7.54 -0.81
N ILE A 124 3.93 8.33 -0.32
CA ILE A 124 5.27 8.41 -0.91
C ILE A 124 5.95 7.03 -0.85
N ALA A 125 5.96 6.38 0.32
CA ALA A 125 6.57 5.07 0.47
C ALA A 125 5.91 4.02 -0.44
N SER A 126 4.57 4.03 -0.54
CA SER A 126 3.82 3.14 -1.44
C SER A 126 4.12 3.41 -2.91
N GLY A 127 4.27 4.67 -3.30
CA GLY A 127 4.67 5.07 -4.65
C GLY A 127 6.07 4.57 -5.00
N ILE A 128 7.04 4.78 -4.10
CA ILE A 128 8.42 4.27 -4.26
C ILE A 128 8.42 2.75 -4.36
N TYR A 129 7.68 2.06 -3.49
CA TYR A 129 7.53 0.61 -3.55
C TYR A 129 7.00 0.16 -4.91
N THR A 130 5.93 0.79 -5.41
CA THR A 130 5.34 0.45 -6.70
C THR A 130 6.34 0.58 -7.84
N VAL A 131 7.09 1.69 -7.88
CA VAL A 131 8.13 1.91 -8.90
C VAL A 131 9.25 0.86 -8.81
N LEU A 132 9.74 0.56 -7.61
CA LEU A 132 10.78 -0.45 -7.39
C LEU A 132 10.26 -1.86 -7.72
N ALA A 133 9.04 -2.17 -7.34
CA ALA A 133 8.41 -3.45 -7.63
C ALA A 133 8.23 -3.68 -9.14
N ILE A 134 7.86 -2.64 -9.91
CA ILE A 134 7.80 -2.71 -11.37
C ILE A 134 9.19 -2.93 -11.96
N LYS A 135 10.19 -2.13 -11.53
CA LYS A 135 11.57 -2.21 -12.06
C LYS A 135 12.23 -3.56 -11.79
N ARG A 136 11.96 -4.17 -10.62
CA ARG A 136 12.56 -5.45 -10.21
C ARG A 136 11.70 -6.67 -10.56
N GLY A 137 10.56 -6.49 -11.25
CA GLY A 137 9.64 -7.57 -11.56
C GLY A 137 8.99 -8.23 -10.34
N LEU A 138 8.90 -7.50 -9.20
CA LEU A 138 8.32 -8.00 -7.95
C LEU A 138 6.79 -7.92 -7.93
N LEU A 139 6.17 -7.22 -8.87
CA LEU A 139 4.72 -7.09 -8.99
C LEU A 139 4.10 -8.38 -9.54
N LEU A 140 4.05 -9.40 -8.69
CA LEU A 140 3.30 -10.62 -8.93
C LEU A 140 1.86 -10.42 -8.44
N TRP A 141 1.00 -9.87 -9.29
CA TRP A 141 -0.41 -9.74 -8.93
C TRP A 141 -1.07 -11.12 -8.96
N GLY A 142 -1.31 -11.65 -7.77
CA GLY A 142 -2.18 -12.81 -7.60
C GLY A 142 -1.57 -14.17 -7.75
N GLY A 143 -0.46 -14.44 -7.08
CA GLY A 143 0.13 -15.75 -6.77
C GLY A 143 -0.38 -16.92 -7.63
N ASP A 144 0.46 -17.72 -8.14
CA ASP A 144 0.17 -18.88 -9.00
C ASP A 144 0.00 -18.56 -10.50
N ARG A 145 1.12 -18.40 -11.19
CA ARG A 145 1.18 -18.39 -12.67
C ARG A 145 0.49 -19.62 -13.32
N ASN A 146 0.13 -20.65 -12.55
CA ASN A 146 -0.49 -21.88 -13.02
C ASN A 146 -2.02 -21.83 -13.12
N LYS A 147 -2.67 -20.83 -12.52
CA LYS A 147 -4.14 -20.77 -12.51
C LYS A 147 -4.74 -19.72 -13.41
N GLY A 148 -4.41 -19.75 -14.71
CA GLY A 148 -5.09 -18.94 -15.69
C GLY A 148 -4.79 -17.44 -15.59
N SER A 149 -5.10 -16.72 -16.64
CA SER A 149 -4.74 -15.32 -16.87
C SER A 149 -4.99 -14.42 -15.63
N THR A 150 -4.00 -13.66 -15.26
CA THR A 150 -4.03 -12.61 -14.22
C THR A 150 -5.10 -11.53 -14.51
N LYS A 151 -5.47 -11.37 -15.77
CA LYS A 151 -6.41 -10.36 -16.28
C LYS A 151 -7.82 -10.43 -15.67
N PRO A 152 -8.53 -11.59 -15.57
CA PRO A 152 -9.88 -11.62 -15.01
C PRO A 152 -9.88 -11.32 -13.49
N ARG A 153 -8.85 -11.71 -12.75
CA ARG A 153 -8.73 -11.37 -11.32
C ARG A 153 -8.48 -9.87 -11.14
N LEU A 154 -7.59 -9.29 -11.93
CA LEU A 154 -7.34 -7.86 -11.93
C LEU A 154 -8.63 -7.10 -12.25
N ARG A 155 -9.36 -7.49 -13.30
CA ARG A 155 -10.64 -6.87 -13.67
C ARG A 155 -11.63 -6.89 -12.49
N LYS A 156 -11.81 -8.04 -11.85
CA LYS A 156 -12.73 -8.18 -10.71
C LYS A 156 -12.32 -7.29 -9.52
N SER A 157 -11.04 -7.31 -9.15
CA SER A 157 -10.51 -6.48 -8.07
C SER A 157 -10.63 -4.99 -8.36
N THR A 158 -10.30 -4.58 -9.59
CA THR A 158 -10.39 -3.18 -10.03
C THR A 158 -11.84 -2.70 -10.05
N THR A 159 -12.78 -3.52 -10.55
CA THR A 159 -14.21 -3.17 -10.55
C THR A 159 -14.73 -2.97 -9.13
N LEU A 160 -14.37 -3.86 -8.21
CA LEU A 160 -14.78 -3.75 -6.81
C LEU A 160 -14.20 -2.49 -6.14
N GLY A 161 -12.90 -2.22 -6.36
CA GLY A 161 -12.25 -1.00 -5.88
C GLY A 161 -12.83 0.27 -6.48
N ALA A 162 -13.17 0.26 -7.78
CA ALA A 162 -13.80 1.37 -8.47
C ALA A 162 -15.18 1.69 -7.90
N LEU A 163 -15.99 0.66 -7.68
CA LEU A 163 -17.32 0.82 -7.05
C LEU A 163 -17.19 1.38 -5.64
N PHE A 164 -16.29 0.81 -4.84
CA PHE A 164 -16.02 1.30 -3.48
C PHE A 164 -15.61 2.78 -3.49
N PHE A 165 -14.66 3.15 -4.35
CA PHE A 165 -14.21 4.53 -4.48
C PHE A 165 -15.34 5.47 -4.94
N GLY A 166 -16.13 5.05 -5.93
CA GLY A 166 -17.27 5.82 -6.39
C GLY A 166 -18.28 6.07 -5.28
N ILE A 167 -18.62 5.03 -4.50
CA ILE A 167 -19.55 5.15 -3.36
C ILE A 167 -18.98 6.11 -2.31
N VAL A 168 -17.71 5.94 -1.91
CA VAL A 168 -17.08 6.81 -0.90
C VAL A 168 -17.10 8.27 -1.33
N MET A 169 -16.81 8.56 -2.60
CA MET A 169 -16.74 9.93 -3.12
C MET A 169 -18.10 10.56 -3.46
N GLY A 170 -19.10 9.76 -3.73
CA GLY A 170 -20.41 10.26 -4.18
C GLY A 170 -21.56 10.07 -3.16
N ALA A 171 -21.39 9.19 -2.17
CA ALA A 171 -22.45 8.95 -1.18
C ALA A 171 -22.85 10.20 -0.37
N PRO A 172 -21.91 11.10 0.04
CA PRO A 172 -22.29 12.33 0.70
C PRO A 172 -23.24 13.20 -0.11
N ASP A 173 -23.07 13.22 -1.44
CA ASP A 173 -23.90 14.04 -2.34
C ASP A 173 -25.24 13.38 -2.68
N CYS A 174 -25.47 12.14 -2.23
CA CYS A 174 -26.76 11.49 -2.39
C CYS A 174 -27.81 11.99 -1.40
N PHE A 175 -27.38 12.52 -0.26
CA PHE A 175 -28.28 12.99 0.79
C PHE A 175 -27.85 14.39 1.25
N ILE A 176 -28.52 15.42 0.74
CA ILE A 176 -28.33 16.81 1.16
C ILE A 176 -29.60 17.26 1.86
N ASP A 177 -29.48 17.72 3.09
CA ASP A 177 -30.62 18.17 3.94
C ASP A 177 -31.72 17.10 4.10
N GLY A 178 -31.34 15.82 4.13
CA GLY A 178 -32.28 14.71 4.26
C GLY A 178 -33.04 14.36 2.97
N VAL A 179 -32.78 15.06 1.87
CA VAL A 179 -33.43 14.81 0.57
C VAL A 179 -32.48 14.04 -0.35
N PHE A 180 -33.00 12.94 -0.92
CA PHE A 180 -32.23 12.15 -1.89
C PHE A 180 -32.04 12.91 -3.20
N GLN A 181 -30.76 13.02 -3.63
CA GLN A 181 -30.39 13.70 -4.86
C GLN A 181 -29.80 12.72 -5.90
N VAL A 182 -30.42 12.68 -7.06
CA VAL A 182 -29.96 11.85 -8.21
C VAL A 182 -28.54 12.25 -8.66
N LYS A 183 -28.14 13.51 -8.46
CA LYS A 183 -26.77 14.00 -8.75
C LYS A 183 -25.69 13.20 -8.05
N GLY A 184 -25.93 12.74 -6.81
CA GLY A 184 -25.00 11.89 -6.08
C GLY A 184 -24.78 10.53 -6.75
N LEU A 185 -25.84 9.90 -7.28
CA LEU A 185 -25.71 8.66 -8.05
C LEU A 185 -24.90 8.83 -9.33
N VAL A 186 -25.15 9.93 -10.06
CA VAL A 186 -24.34 10.24 -11.27
C VAL A 186 -22.87 10.43 -10.90
N LYS A 187 -22.57 11.13 -9.81
CA LYS A 187 -21.21 11.31 -9.30
C LYS A 187 -20.55 9.98 -8.92
N ILE A 188 -21.28 9.08 -8.23
CA ILE A 188 -20.80 7.73 -7.91
C ILE A 188 -20.37 6.99 -9.17
N LEU A 189 -21.24 6.94 -10.18
CA LEU A 189 -20.95 6.24 -11.44
C LEU A 189 -19.77 6.85 -12.21
N LEU A 190 -19.72 8.17 -12.30
CA LEU A 190 -18.63 8.92 -12.95
C LEU A 190 -17.29 8.66 -12.27
N MET A 191 -17.24 8.81 -10.94
CA MET A 191 -16.02 8.58 -10.17
C MET A 191 -15.57 7.13 -10.22
N ALA A 192 -16.50 6.16 -10.13
CA ALA A 192 -16.20 4.75 -10.29
C ALA A 192 -15.63 4.45 -11.69
N ALA A 193 -16.24 4.97 -12.74
CA ALA A 193 -15.79 4.76 -14.11
C ALA A 193 -14.40 5.38 -14.36
N MET A 194 -14.19 6.64 -13.98
CA MET A 194 -12.91 7.33 -14.15
C MET A 194 -11.78 6.60 -13.39
N TRP A 195 -12.01 6.32 -12.10
CA TRP A 195 -11.02 5.65 -11.27
C TRP A 195 -10.74 4.24 -11.79
N GLY A 196 -11.80 3.49 -12.13
CA GLY A 196 -11.69 2.13 -12.66
C GLY A 196 -10.88 2.05 -13.93
N LEU A 197 -11.16 2.93 -14.92
CA LEU A 197 -10.43 2.97 -16.20
C LEU A 197 -8.97 3.36 -16.00
N MET A 198 -8.71 4.42 -15.21
CA MET A 198 -7.36 4.90 -14.95
C MET A 198 -6.54 3.85 -14.21
N PHE A 199 -7.08 3.28 -13.14
CA PHE A 199 -6.38 2.29 -12.32
C PHE A 199 -6.16 0.98 -13.09
N TYR A 200 -7.17 0.50 -13.83
CA TYR A 200 -7.03 -0.69 -14.66
C TYR A 200 -5.94 -0.52 -15.71
N GLY A 201 -5.93 0.62 -16.43
CA GLY A 201 -4.91 0.94 -17.42
C GLY A 201 -3.50 0.96 -16.82
N MET A 202 -3.32 1.67 -15.70
CA MET A 202 -2.03 1.72 -15.00
C MET A 202 -1.58 0.33 -14.54
N MET A 203 -2.48 -0.49 -14.00
CA MET A 203 -2.14 -1.83 -13.51
C MET A 203 -1.79 -2.79 -14.65
N VAL A 204 -2.50 -2.74 -15.79
CA VAL A 204 -2.15 -3.54 -16.96
C VAL A 204 -0.77 -3.17 -17.49
N LEU A 205 -0.44 -1.87 -17.57
CA LEU A 205 0.88 -1.40 -17.97
C LEU A 205 1.97 -1.84 -16.98
N ALA A 206 1.69 -1.72 -15.67
CA ALA A 206 2.62 -2.14 -14.62
C ALA A 206 2.90 -3.65 -14.67
N ILE A 207 1.86 -4.48 -14.84
CA ILE A 207 1.99 -5.94 -14.95
C ILE A 207 2.80 -6.31 -16.20
N ASN A 208 2.45 -5.75 -17.36
CA ASN A 208 3.16 -6.06 -18.61
C ASN A 208 4.66 -5.68 -18.53
N ARG A 209 4.99 -4.53 -17.90
CA ARG A 209 6.39 -4.13 -17.67
C ARG A 209 7.06 -5.03 -16.65
N GLY A 210 6.39 -5.37 -15.55
CA GLY A 210 6.90 -6.27 -14.51
C GLY A 210 7.20 -7.68 -15.05
N GLU A 211 6.30 -8.24 -15.88
CA GLU A 211 6.51 -9.53 -16.54
C GLU A 211 7.72 -9.50 -17.49
N LYS A 212 7.89 -8.41 -18.25
CA LYS A 212 9.04 -8.24 -19.13
C LYS A 212 10.35 -8.21 -18.35
N SER A 213 10.40 -7.43 -17.26
CA SER A 213 11.59 -7.34 -16.39
C SER A 213 11.91 -8.67 -15.69
N ALA A 214 10.87 -9.38 -15.21
CA ALA A 214 11.05 -10.69 -14.61
C ALA A 214 11.59 -11.74 -15.59
N ASN A 215 11.09 -11.73 -16.83
CA ASN A 215 11.56 -12.65 -17.87
C ASN A 215 13.00 -12.33 -18.33
N GLN A 216 13.42 -11.07 -18.32
CA GLN A 216 14.81 -10.68 -18.58
C GLN A 216 15.73 -11.17 -17.47
N ALA A 217 15.39 -10.95 -16.21
CA ALA A 217 16.19 -11.42 -15.07
C ALA A 217 16.36 -12.95 -15.03
N VAL A 218 15.32 -13.71 -15.45
CA VAL A 218 15.43 -15.17 -15.56
C VAL A 218 16.39 -15.59 -16.67
N LYS A 219 16.34 -14.92 -17.82
CA LYS A 219 17.26 -15.22 -18.95
C LYS A 219 18.71 -14.89 -18.62
N GLU A 220 18.97 -13.78 -17.91
CA GLU A 220 20.31 -13.42 -17.48
C GLU A 220 20.88 -14.48 -16.52
N GLN A 221 20.06 -15.00 -15.59
CA GLN A 221 20.49 -16.07 -14.69
C GLN A 221 20.75 -17.40 -15.42
N GLU A 222 19.88 -17.77 -16.36
CA GLU A 222 20.10 -18.97 -17.18
C GLU A 222 21.40 -18.87 -18.01
N ALA A 223 21.72 -17.69 -18.54
CA ALA A 223 22.94 -17.44 -19.27
C ALA A 223 24.20 -17.46 -18.37
N GLU A 224 24.10 -16.98 -17.11
CA GLU A 224 25.20 -17.08 -16.14
C GLU A 224 25.43 -18.54 -15.69
N GLU A 225 24.36 -19.32 -15.51
CA GLU A 225 24.49 -20.77 -15.17
C GLU A 225 25.07 -21.60 -16.30
N GLU A 226 24.81 -21.25 -17.58
CA GLU A 226 25.39 -21.93 -18.74
C GLU A 226 26.87 -21.57 -19.00
N ALA A 227 27.34 -20.44 -18.45
CA ALA A 227 28.72 -19.98 -18.62
C ALA A 227 29.69 -20.51 -17.55
N LEU A 228 29.20 -21.20 -16.52
CA LEU A 228 29.95 -21.83 -15.43
C LEU A 228 30.12 -23.33 -15.64
#